data_708e8c6dcd6add6d0402717fcd83ebbb
#
_entry.id   708e8c6dcd6add6d0402717fcd83ebbb
#
_cell.length_a   1.000
_cell.length_b   1.000
_cell.length_c   1.000
_cell.angle_alpha   90.00
_cell.angle_beta   90.00
_cell.angle_gamma   90.00
#
_symmetry.space_group_name_H-M   'P 1'
#
loop_
_entity.id
_entity.type
_entity.pdbx_description
1 polymer ?
#
loop_
_entity_poly.entity_id
_entity_poly.type
_entity_poly.pdbx_seq_one_letter_code
_entity_poly.pdbx_strand_id
1 'polypeptide(L)'
;LLQRLCATDVAVPPGTVRYAPMLDRHGGIACDLTVARLSPTDYYLVSGTAMATHDIDHIARHIRPTESVSVVDITSGYGVLGLMGPQSRTLLQRLAESDLGRDVFPFGTMQDVMIAGAPVRVLRISLVGELGYELHVPTEYLLTVFDALHDVGIEHDLMNAGYRAIDSL
;
A
#
# COMPACT_ATOMS: atom_id res chain seq x y z
N LEU A 1 0.66 -3.32 -20.25
CA LEU A 1 -0.69 -3.56 -19.76
C LEU A 1 -1.17 -2.43 -18.85
N LEU A 2 -0.62 -2.26 -17.64
CA LEU A 2 -1.12 -1.30 -16.62
C LEU A 2 -1.19 0.14 -17.13
N GLN A 3 -0.18 0.62 -17.87
CA GLN A 3 -0.19 1.96 -18.49
C GLN A 3 -1.37 2.20 -19.44
N ARG A 4 -1.98 1.15 -19.94
CA ARG A 4 -3.15 1.21 -20.83
C ARG A 4 -4.47 1.13 -20.07
N LEU A 5 -4.47 0.51 -18.89
CA LEU A 5 -5.68 0.31 -18.06
C LEU A 5 -5.90 1.44 -17.05
N CYS A 6 -4.82 1.92 -16.45
CA CYS A 6 -4.89 2.94 -15.41
C CYS A 6 -5.12 4.33 -16.00
N ALA A 7 -5.96 5.12 -15.34
CA ALA A 7 -6.19 6.52 -15.69
C ALA A 7 -5.05 7.46 -15.23
N THR A 8 -4.08 6.92 -14.51
CA THR A 8 -2.89 7.63 -14.01
C THR A 8 -1.64 7.05 -14.68
N ASP A 9 -0.61 7.89 -14.90
CA ASP A 9 0.70 7.41 -15.36
C ASP A 9 1.36 6.51 -14.31
N VAL A 10 1.55 5.23 -14.65
CA VAL A 10 2.20 4.21 -13.83
C VAL A 10 3.59 3.82 -14.37
N ALA A 11 4.03 4.41 -15.50
CA ALA A 11 5.38 4.26 -16.02
C ALA A 11 6.39 5.17 -15.29
N VAL A 12 6.28 5.24 -13.99
CA VAL A 12 7.07 6.05 -13.07
C VAL A 12 8.32 5.30 -12.61
N PRO A 13 9.31 5.96 -11.97
CA PRO A 13 10.47 5.26 -11.41
C PRO A 13 10.08 4.16 -10.38
N PRO A 14 10.85 3.05 -10.27
CA PRO A 14 10.68 2.09 -9.19
C PRO A 14 10.68 2.75 -7.81
N GLY A 15 9.88 2.21 -6.89
CA GLY A 15 9.65 2.80 -5.56
C GLY A 15 8.55 3.87 -5.54
N THR A 16 7.99 4.24 -6.69
CA THR A 16 6.87 5.20 -6.75
C THR A 16 5.53 4.51 -6.55
N VAL A 17 4.66 5.17 -5.80
CA VAL A 17 3.27 4.74 -5.54
C VAL A 17 2.31 5.74 -6.17
N ARG A 18 1.26 5.24 -6.81
CA ARG A 18 0.19 6.04 -7.42
C ARG A 18 -1.19 5.49 -7.09
N TYR A 19 -2.10 6.36 -6.74
CA TYR A 19 -3.53 6.06 -6.87
C TYR A 19 -3.84 5.97 -8.37
N ALA A 20 -4.34 4.83 -8.83
CA ALA A 20 -4.42 4.50 -10.24
C ALA A 20 -5.71 3.75 -10.59
N PRO A 21 -6.87 4.44 -10.55
CA PRO A 21 -8.13 3.81 -10.90
C PRO A 21 -8.11 3.36 -12.36
N MET A 22 -8.72 2.22 -12.64
CA MET A 22 -9.02 1.76 -13.99
C MET A 22 -10.45 2.16 -14.35
N LEU A 23 -10.64 2.72 -15.53
CA LEU A 23 -11.95 3.21 -15.95
C LEU A 23 -12.60 2.24 -16.95
N ASP A 24 -13.92 2.19 -16.91
CA ASP A 24 -14.72 1.56 -17.93
C ASP A 24 -14.88 2.48 -19.18
N ARG A 25 -15.56 1.97 -20.22
CA ARG A 25 -15.80 2.71 -21.47
C ARG A 25 -16.71 3.96 -21.32
N HIS A 26 -17.36 4.12 -20.18
CA HIS A 26 -18.24 5.24 -19.89
C HIS A 26 -17.57 6.26 -18.94
N GLY A 27 -16.32 6.02 -18.51
CA GLY A 27 -15.57 6.83 -17.57
C GLY A 27 -15.90 6.52 -16.11
N GLY A 28 -16.67 5.46 -15.82
CA GLY A 28 -16.88 4.96 -14.46
C GLY A 28 -15.64 4.21 -13.96
N ILE A 29 -15.43 4.20 -12.64
CA ILE A 29 -14.34 3.45 -12.02
C ILE A 29 -14.69 1.96 -12.05
N ALA A 30 -13.93 1.19 -12.82
CA ALA A 30 -14.03 -0.27 -12.89
C ALA A 30 -13.22 -0.94 -11.78
N CYS A 31 -11.98 -0.47 -11.53
CA CYS A 31 -11.15 -0.93 -10.42
C CYS A 31 -10.62 0.29 -9.68
N ASP A 32 -10.72 0.27 -8.36
CA ASP A 32 -10.21 1.31 -7.47
C ASP A 32 -8.99 0.79 -6.74
N LEU A 33 -7.80 1.22 -7.16
CA LEU A 33 -6.57 0.61 -6.66
C LEU A 33 -5.38 1.58 -6.59
N THR A 34 -4.44 1.19 -5.76
CA THR A 34 -3.11 1.79 -5.66
C THR A 34 -2.10 0.90 -6.39
N VAL A 35 -1.22 1.51 -7.17
CA VAL A 35 -0.13 0.83 -7.90
C VAL A 35 1.21 1.32 -7.37
N ALA A 36 2.04 0.40 -6.90
CA ALA A 36 3.45 0.65 -6.60
C ALA A 36 4.32 -0.04 -7.66
N ARG A 37 5.28 0.68 -8.24
CA ARG A 37 6.23 0.08 -9.17
C ARG A 37 7.42 -0.46 -8.40
N LEU A 38 7.62 -1.78 -8.42
CA LEU A 38 8.72 -2.45 -7.70
C LEU A 38 10.03 -2.44 -8.50
N SER A 39 9.92 -2.69 -9.81
CA SER A 39 11.05 -2.78 -10.73
C SER A 39 10.64 -2.26 -12.12
N PRO A 40 11.52 -2.25 -13.11
CA PRO A 40 11.12 -1.91 -14.48
C PRO A 40 9.95 -2.73 -15.02
N THR A 41 9.76 -3.96 -14.55
CA THR A 41 8.76 -4.92 -15.03
C THR A 41 7.73 -5.35 -13.99
N ASP A 42 8.00 -5.11 -12.69
CA ASP A 42 7.18 -5.64 -11.61
C ASP A 42 6.40 -4.53 -10.91
N TYR A 43 5.14 -4.82 -10.65
CA TYR A 43 4.21 -3.91 -10.00
C TYR A 43 3.51 -4.61 -8.84
N TYR A 44 3.23 -3.85 -7.80
CA TYR A 44 2.45 -4.27 -6.64
C TYR A 44 1.14 -3.47 -6.63
N LEU A 45 0.02 -4.18 -6.66
CA LEU A 45 -1.31 -3.60 -6.72
C LEU A 45 -2.02 -3.83 -5.40
N VAL A 46 -2.66 -2.80 -4.89
CA VAL A 46 -3.46 -2.85 -3.65
C VAL A 46 -4.86 -2.36 -3.99
N SER A 47 -5.85 -3.17 -3.69
CA SER A 47 -7.27 -2.85 -3.87
C SER A 47 -8.09 -3.29 -2.67
N GLY A 48 -9.37 -2.91 -2.62
CA GLY A 48 -10.28 -3.35 -1.58
C GLY A 48 -10.44 -4.87 -1.57
N THR A 49 -10.31 -5.51 -0.41
CA THR A 49 -10.35 -6.98 -0.27
C THR A 49 -11.59 -7.60 -0.90
N ALA A 50 -12.75 -6.94 -0.81
CA ALA A 50 -14.00 -7.42 -1.42
C ALA A 50 -13.95 -7.43 -2.95
N MET A 51 -13.03 -6.69 -3.57
CA MET A 51 -12.93 -6.54 -5.02
C MET A 51 -11.83 -7.42 -5.64
N ALA A 52 -11.05 -8.16 -4.85
CA ALA A 52 -9.89 -8.91 -5.34
C ALA A 52 -10.17 -9.78 -6.56
N THR A 53 -11.22 -10.62 -6.52
CA THR A 53 -11.60 -11.49 -7.63
C THR A 53 -12.00 -10.68 -8.87
N HIS A 54 -12.78 -9.61 -8.69
CA HIS A 54 -13.20 -8.73 -9.78
C HIS A 54 -12.01 -8.06 -10.44
N ASP A 55 -11.10 -7.50 -9.65
CA ASP A 55 -9.97 -6.72 -10.16
C ASP A 55 -8.94 -7.60 -10.88
N ILE A 56 -8.67 -8.78 -10.33
CA ILE A 56 -7.81 -9.78 -10.99
C ILE A 56 -8.40 -10.20 -12.33
N ASP A 57 -9.70 -10.52 -12.39
CA ASP A 57 -10.39 -10.89 -13.60
C ASP A 57 -10.41 -9.74 -14.62
N HIS A 58 -10.68 -8.51 -14.17
CA HIS A 58 -10.63 -7.33 -15.03
C HIS A 58 -9.25 -7.16 -15.67
N ILE A 59 -8.18 -7.26 -14.92
CA ILE A 59 -6.80 -7.15 -15.43
C ILE A 59 -6.50 -8.29 -16.40
N ALA A 60 -6.82 -9.54 -16.03
CA ALA A 60 -6.53 -10.73 -16.82
C ALA A 60 -7.19 -10.69 -18.21
N ARG A 61 -8.45 -10.27 -18.29
CA ARG A 61 -9.19 -10.15 -19.57
C ARG A 61 -8.60 -9.12 -20.52
N HIS A 62 -7.82 -8.18 -20.00
CA HIS A 62 -7.21 -7.13 -20.82
C HIS A 62 -5.75 -7.44 -21.23
N ILE A 63 -5.21 -8.59 -20.86
CA ILE A 63 -3.91 -9.05 -21.36
C ILE A 63 -4.05 -9.41 -22.83
N ARG A 64 -3.22 -8.81 -23.67
CA ARG A 64 -3.20 -9.10 -25.10
C ARG A 64 -2.36 -10.35 -25.38
N PRO A 65 -2.65 -11.12 -26.45
CA PRO A 65 -1.87 -12.31 -26.81
C PRO A 65 -0.37 -12.02 -27.05
N THR A 66 -0.02 -10.77 -27.35
CA THR A 66 1.37 -10.33 -27.58
C THR A 66 2.07 -9.84 -26.31
N GLU A 67 1.37 -9.75 -25.19
CA GLU A 67 1.92 -9.31 -23.90
C GLU A 67 2.30 -10.53 -23.04
N SER A 68 3.53 -10.57 -22.54
CA SER A 68 3.99 -11.58 -21.56
C SER A 68 3.79 -11.01 -20.15
N VAL A 69 2.64 -11.27 -19.57
CA VAL A 69 2.25 -10.78 -18.24
C VAL A 69 1.71 -11.93 -17.40
N SER A 70 2.11 -12.00 -16.14
CA SER A 70 1.52 -12.85 -15.12
C SER A 70 0.92 -11.99 -14.00
N VAL A 71 -0.25 -12.40 -13.51
CA VAL A 71 -0.92 -11.80 -12.37
C VAL A 71 -0.98 -12.85 -11.26
N VAL A 72 -0.47 -12.51 -10.08
CA VAL A 72 -0.42 -13.43 -8.94
C VAL A 72 -1.13 -12.79 -7.76
N ASP A 73 -2.10 -13.49 -7.20
CA ASP A 73 -2.75 -13.09 -5.96
C ASP A 73 -1.88 -13.49 -4.77
N ILE A 74 -1.45 -12.48 -4.01
CA ILE A 74 -0.65 -12.64 -2.80
C ILE A 74 -1.36 -12.11 -1.56
N THR A 75 -2.65 -11.84 -1.64
CA THR A 75 -3.45 -11.21 -0.58
C THR A 75 -3.30 -11.92 0.76
N SER A 76 -3.33 -13.26 0.79
CA SER A 76 -3.21 -14.02 2.04
C SER A 76 -1.78 -14.02 2.63
N GLY A 77 -0.80 -13.59 1.88
CA GLY A 77 0.60 -13.50 2.34
C GLY A 77 0.89 -12.24 3.18
N TYR A 78 -0.03 -11.28 3.22
CA TYR A 78 0.18 -10.00 3.90
C TYR A 78 -1.03 -9.59 4.73
N GLY A 79 -0.75 -9.01 5.91
CA GLY A 79 -1.70 -8.17 6.62
C GLY A 79 -1.33 -6.70 6.45
N VAL A 80 -2.31 -5.82 6.38
CA VAL A 80 -2.07 -4.38 6.21
C VAL A 80 -2.48 -3.61 7.45
N LEU A 81 -1.54 -2.83 8.00
CA LEU A 81 -1.78 -1.93 9.11
C LEU A 81 -1.64 -0.48 8.62
N GLY A 82 -2.70 0.31 8.78
CA GLY A 82 -2.65 1.75 8.52
C GLY A 82 -2.20 2.49 9.77
N LEU A 83 -1.06 3.17 9.71
CA LEU A 83 -0.58 4.05 10.78
C LEU A 83 -0.71 5.49 10.32
N MET A 84 -1.70 6.21 10.84
CA MET A 84 -2.08 7.55 10.38
C MET A 84 -2.03 8.54 11.55
N GLY A 85 -1.79 9.81 11.24
CA GLY A 85 -1.77 10.91 12.19
C GLY A 85 -0.42 11.64 12.26
N PRO A 86 -0.37 12.83 12.87
CA PRO A 86 0.81 13.71 12.85
C PRO A 86 2.05 13.09 13.52
N GLN A 87 1.87 12.18 14.45
CA GLN A 87 2.97 11.50 15.15
C GLN A 87 3.37 10.15 14.53
N SER A 88 2.70 9.71 13.47
CA SER A 88 2.92 8.38 12.86
C SER A 88 4.38 8.14 12.48
N ARG A 89 5.10 9.15 11.96
CA ARG A 89 6.52 9.02 11.66
C ARG A 89 7.37 8.86 12.91
N THR A 90 7.15 9.67 13.92
CA THR A 90 7.90 9.62 15.20
C THR A 90 7.77 8.26 15.86
N LEU A 91 6.57 7.73 15.88
CA LEU A 91 6.28 6.41 16.39
C LEU A 91 6.96 5.31 15.55
N LEU A 92 6.74 5.31 14.24
CA LEU A 92 7.28 4.28 13.35
C LEU A 92 8.82 4.28 13.32
N GLN A 93 9.45 5.45 13.41
CA GLN A 93 10.92 5.59 13.44
C GLN A 93 11.56 4.88 14.64
N ARG A 94 10.85 4.72 15.76
CA ARG A 94 11.35 3.98 16.94
C ARG A 94 11.51 2.48 16.68
N LEU A 95 10.79 1.95 15.69
CA LEU A 95 10.77 0.52 15.34
C LEU A 95 11.50 0.22 14.04
N ALA A 96 11.73 1.23 13.21
CA ALA A 96 12.35 1.10 11.90
C ALA A 96 13.87 1.20 11.98
N GLU A 97 14.57 0.32 11.27
CA GLU A 97 16.05 0.37 11.16
C GLU A 97 16.54 1.45 10.18
N SER A 98 15.67 1.87 9.25
CA SER A 98 15.99 2.89 8.24
C SER A 98 15.44 4.25 8.63
N ASP A 99 16.03 5.32 8.10
CA ASP A 99 15.53 6.68 8.23
C ASP A 99 14.21 6.83 7.43
N LEU A 100 13.15 7.28 8.11
CA LEU A 100 11.84 7.57 7.55
C LEU A 100 11.62 9.08 7.34
N GLY A 101 12.67 9.87 7.39
CA GLY A 101 12.64 11.31 7.17
C GLY A 101 11.98 11.69 5.84
N ARG A 102 11.43 12.91 5.78
CA ARG A 102 10.66 13.38 4.63
C ARG A 102 11.46 13.36 3.32
N ASP A 103 12.74 13.65 3.40
CA ASP A 103 13.63 13.75 2.22
C ASP A 103 14.09 12.37 1.74
N VAL A 104 14.15 11.39 2.65
CA VAL A 104 14.55 10.01 2.35
C VAL A 104 13.34 9.15 1.96
N PHE A 105 12.19 9.41 2.58
CA PHE A 105 10.96 8.67 2.32
C PHE A 105 9.79 9.64 2.03
N PRO A 106 9.75 10.26 0.84
CA PRO A 106 8.71 11.23 0.47
C PRO A 106 7.34 10.57 0.25
N PHE A 107 6.28 11.39 0.29
CA PHE A 107 4.91 10.96 -0.03
C PHE A 107 4.82 10.38 -1.44
N GLY A 108 4.01 9.33 -1.60
CA GLY A 108 3.84 8.65 -2.88
C GLY A 108 5.01 7.73 -3.24
N THR A 109 5.77 7.26 -2.24
CA THR A 109 6.83 6.27 -2.42
C THR A 109 6.64 5.04 -1.55
N MET A 110 7.39 4.00 -1.85
CA MET A 110 7.41 2.72 -1.16
C MET A 110 8.85 2.32 -0.86
N GLN A 111 9.06 1.72 0.31
CA GLN A 111 10.32 1.10 0.70
C GLN A 111 10.05 -0.21 1.43
N ASP A 112 10.93 -1.18 1.27
CA ASP A 112 10.98 -2.36 2.13
C ASP A 112 11.90 -2.03 3.31
N VAL A 113 11.38 -2.08 4.53
CA VAL A 113 12.03 -1.61 5.76
C VAL A 113 11.91 -2.68 6.84
N MET A 114 12.98 -2.89 7.61
CA MET A 114 12.90 -3.72 8.81
C MET A 114 12.21 -2.92 9.92
N ILE A 115 11.07 -3.43 10.41
CA ILE A 115 10.28 -2.85 11.50
C ILE A 115 10.09 -3.90 12.58
N ALA A 116 10.54 -3.62 13.80
CA ALA A 116 10.49 -4.57 14.91
C ALA A 116 11.06 -5.96 14.55
N GLY A 117 12.14 -6.00 13.75
CA GLY A 117 12.78 -7.22 13.28
C GLY A 117 12.03 -7.97 12.14
N ALA A 118 10.94 -7.41 11.61
CA ALA A 118 10.19 -7.98 10.51
C ALA A 118 10.44 -7.23 9.19
N PRO A 119 10.52 -7.90 8.04
CA PRO A 119 10.59 -7.25 6.73
C PRO A 119 9.21 -6.73 6.35
N VAL A 120 9.03 -5.43 6.33
CA VAL A 120 7.74 -4.77 6.04
C VAL A 120 7.85 -3.93 4.78
N ARG A 121 6.90 -4.09 3.88
CA ARG A 121 6.73 -3.16 2.75
C ARG A 121 5.93 -1.97 3.22
N VAL A 122 6.53 -0.80 3.20
CA VAL A 122 5.92 0.43 3.69
C VAL A 122 5.57 1.33 2.51
N LEU A 123 4.30 1.69 2.39
CA LEU A 123 3.81 2.70 1.44
C LEU A 123 3.59 4.02 2.17
N ARG A 124 4.22 5.09 1.72
CA ARG A 124 4.06 6.43 2.28
C ARG A 124 2.86 7.11 1.63
N ILE A 125 1.67 6.70 2.04
CA ILE A 125 0.37 7.21 1.59
C ILE A 125 -0.57 7.36 2.78
N SER A 126 -1.70 8.04 2.58
CA SER A 126 -2.71 8.24 3.61
C SER A 126 -4.09 8.35 3.00
N LEU A 127 -5.06 7.67 3.58
CA LEU A 127 -6.48 7.76 3.24
C LEU A 127 -7.20 8.91 3.97
N VAL A 128 -6.63 9.37 5.09
CA VAL A 128 -7.30 10.29 6.01
C VAL A 128 -6.81 11.74 5.90
N GLY A 129 -5.99 12.05 4.90
CA GLY A 129 -5.45 13.41 4.72
C GLY A 129 -4.33 13.81 5.68
N GLU A 130 -4.03 12.99 6.68
CA GLU A 130 -2.94 13.18 7.64
C GLU A 130 -1.64 12.50 7.17
N LEU A 131 -0.54 12.75 7.90
CA LEU A 131 0.68 11.97 7.73
C LEU A 131 0.37 10.48 7.95
N GLY A 132 0.78 9.62 7.02
CA GLY A 132 0.41 8.20 7.12
C GLY A 132 1.34 7.26 6.39
N TYR A 133 1.24 6.01 6.80
CA TYR A 133 1.93 4.87 6.23
C TYR A 133 0.98 3.67 6.18
N GLU A 134 1.01 2.93 5.09
CA GLU A 134 0.47 1.58 5.04
C GLU A 134 1.61 0.59 5.19
N LEU A 135 1.50 -0.28 6.19
CA LEU A 135 2.48 -1.29 6.53
C LEU A 135 1.96 -2.64 6.04
N HIS A 136 2.51 -3.12 4.94
CA HIS A 136 2.20 -4.45 4.39
C HIS A 136 3.15 -5.46 5.01
N VAL A 137 2.67 -6.13 6.03
CA VAL A 137 3.45 -7.04 6.88
C VAL A 137 3.19 -8.48 6.43
N PRO A 138 4.23 -9.31 6.18
CA PRO A 138 4.02 -10.73 5.97
C PRO A 138 3.24 -11.34 7.14
N THR A 139 2.26 -12.18 6.82
CA THR A 139 1.24 -12.63 7.78
C THR A 139 1.84 -13.24 9.05
N GLU A 140 2.97 -13.93 8.96
CA GLU A 140 3.68 -14.54 10.08
C GLU A 140 4.25 -13.53 11.09
N TYR A 141 4.48 -12.28 10.67
CA TYR A 141 5.02 -11.20 11.52
C TYR A 141 3.95 -10.20 11.96
N LEU A 142 2.69 -10.34 11.48
CA LEU A 142 1.66 -9.32 11.65
C LEU A 142 1.40 -8.98 13.12
N LEU A 143 1.26 -10.00 13.97
CA LEU A 143 1.03 -9.81 15.41
C LEU A 143 2.24 -9.14 16.08
N THR A 144 3.45 -9.58 15.75
CA THR A 144 4.68 -8.99 16.31
C THR A 144 4.80 -7.49 16.00
N VAL A 145 4.52 -7.10 14.75
CA VAL A 145 4.56 -5.68 14.35
C VAL A 145 3.42 -4.89 15.00
N PHE A 146 2.22 -5.47 15.06
CA PHE A 146 1.07 -4.84 15.71
C PHE A 146 1.33 -4.56 17.19
N ASP A 147 1.82 -5.55 17.95
CA ASP A 147 2.13 -5.41 19.37
C ASP A 147 3.24 -4.37 19.59
N ALA A 148 4.31 -4.41 18.78
CA ALA A 148 5.39 -3.44 18.87
C ALA A 148 4.91 -2.00 18.61
N LEU A 149 4.00 -1.80 17.64
CA LEU A 149 3.38 -0.49 17.39
C LEU A 149 2.58 -0.02 18.60
N HIS A 150 1.84 -0.91 19.25
CA HIS A 150 1.07 -0.58 20.46
C HIS A 150 1.97 -0.24 21.64
N ASP A 151 3.03 -1.02 21.85
CA ASP A 151 3.96 -0.78 22.96
C ASP A 151 4.61 0.62 22.89
N VAL A 152 5.12 1.01 21.72
CA VAL A 152 5.67 2.37 21.55
C VAL A 152 4.58 3.43 21.42
N GLY A 153 3.38 3.02 21.02
CA GLY A 153 2.23 3.90 20.79
C GLY A 153 1.61 4.46 22.06
N ILE A 154 1.82 3.82 23.23
CA ILE A 154 1.29 4.26 24.52
C ILE A 154 1.68 5.71 24.82
N GLU A 155 2.94 6.06 24.56
CA GLU A 155 3.48 7.42 24.80
C GLU A 155 2.98 8.45 23.76
N HIS A 156 2.30 8.01 22.71
CA HIS A 156 1.83 8.82 21.58
C HIS A 156 0.30 8.83 21.41
N ASP A 157 -0.43 8.38 22.44
CA ASP A 157 -1.90 8.26 22.41
C ASP A 157 -2.41 7.47 21.19
N LEU A 158 -1.68 6.41 20.80
CA LEU A 158 -2.08 5.57 19.68
C LEU A 158 -3.42 4.88 19.98
N MET A 159 -4.38 5.06 19.10
CA MET A 159 -5.70 4.47 19.22
C MET A 159 -6.02 3.58 18.01
N ASN A 160 -6.69 2.46 18.26
CA ASN A 160 -7.24 1.64 17.19
C ASN A 160 -8.47 2.33 16.59
N ALA A 161 -8.45 2.51 15.27
CA ALA A 161 -9.57 3.00 14.51
C ALA A 161 -10.12 1.89 13.60
N GLY A 162 -11.41 1.65 13.65
CA GLY A 162 -12.07 0.70 12.79
C GLY A 162 -12.47 1.31 11.44
N TYR A 163 -12.87 0.46 10.49
CA TYR A 163 -13.27 0.85 9.13
C TYR A 163 -14.31 1.97 9.11
N ARG A 164 -15.31 1.93 10.01
CA ARG A 164 -16.36 2.96 10.08
C ARG A 164 -15.84 4.34 10.55
N ALA A 165 -14.75 4.37 11.31
CA ALA A 165 -14.11 5.64 11.67
C ALA A 165 -13.46 6.28 10.45
N ILE A 166 -12.84 5.46 9.58
CA ILE A 166 -12.25 5.91 8.31
C ILE A 166 -13.34 6.46 7.37
N ASP A 167 -14.47 5.79 7.26
CA ASP A 167 -15.60 6.22 6.44
C ASP A 167 -16.22 7.57 6.90
N SER A 168 -15.97 8.00 8.13
CA SER A 168 -16.51 9.25 8.69
C SER A 168 -15.59 10.46 8.53
N LEU A 169 -14.36 10.26 8.03
CA LEU A 169 -13.36 11.29 7.78
C LEU A 169 -13.44 11.82 6.35
#